data_82e9d65db2011a3dc69a7c8001fde910
#
_entry.id   82e9d65db2011a3dc69a7c8001fde910
#
_cell.length_a   1.000
_cell.length_b   1.000
_cell.length_c   1.000
_cell.angle_alpha   90.00
_cell.angle_beta   90.00
_cell.angle_gamma   90.00
#
_symmetry.space_group_name_H-M   'P 1'
#
loop_
_entity.id
_entity.type
_entity.pdbx_description
1 polymer ?
#
loop_
_entity_poly.entity_id
_entity_poly.type
_entity_poly.pdbx_seq_one_letter_code
_entity_poly.pdbx_strand_id
1 'polypeptide(L)'
;MKRTVLQIPINPELKRAAEKKAERLGYSSLQEMVRVMLTQITSRSEVRVVDICEKYGISYLGLFGSLARGEAREDSDVDLFVKFDDNANIGLFELDRVQRDLEMRFGKKVDLVTKMNKYIQPEAMKDLKTLYER
;
A
#
# COMPACT_ATOMS: atom_id res chain seq x y z
N MET A 1 9.17 6.24 29.23
CA MET A 1 8.29 5.73 28.16
C MET A 1 8.17 4.22 28.31
N LYS A 2 6.96 3.71 28.36
CA LYS A 2 6.72 2.27 28.42
C LYS A 2 7.04 1.64 27.05
N ARG A 3 7.84 0.59 27.09
CA ARG A 3 8.13 -0.18 25.88
C ARG A 3 6.96 -1.14 25.62
N THR A 4 6.59 -1.27 24.38
CA THR A 4 5.65 -2.27 23.91
C THR A 4 6.36 -3.22 22.94
N VAL A 5 5.75 -4.33 22.65
CA VAL A 5 6.34 -5.34 21.78
C VAL A 5 5.52 -5.49 20.51
N LEU A 6 6.19 -5.44 19.37
CA LEU A 6 5.60 -5.77 18.07
C LEU A 6 6.06 -7.17 17.69
N GLN A 7 5.08 -8.07 17.51
CA GLN A 7 5.37 -9.44 17.08
C GLN A 7 4.95 -9.61 15.62
N ILE A 8 5.89 -10.03 14.79
CA ILE A 8 5.65 -10.23 13.35
C ILE A 8 6.04 -11.66 13.00
N PRO A 9 5.07 -12.51 12.62
CA PRO A 9 5.41 -13.85 12.13
C PRO A 9 6.10 -13.75 10.77
N ILE A 10 7.28 -14.33 10.66
CA ILE A 10 8.04 -14.41 9.41
C ILE A 10 8.62 -15.81 9.28
N ASN A 11 8.91 -16.22 8.03
CA ASN A 11 9.53 -17.53 7.84
C ASN A 11 11.04 -17.47 8.22
N PRO A 12 11.64 -18.63 8.57
CA PRO A 12 13.05 -18.65 9.00
C PRO A 12 14.04 -18.19 7.93
N GLU A 13 13.74 -18.39 6.66
CA GLU A 13 14.62 -17.97 5.55
C GLU A 13 14.70 -16.45 5.46
N LEU A 14 13.54 -15.79 5.55
CA LEU A 14 13.47 -14.34 5.55
C LEU A 14 14.21 -13.77 6.77
N LYS A 15 14.03 -14.37 7.93
CA LYS A 15 14.71 -13.94 9.15
C LYS A 15 16.22 -14.00 9.00
N ARG A 16 16.75 -15.11 8.48
CA ARG A 16 18.18 -15.27 8.25
C ARG A 16 18.75 -14.29 7.24
N ALA A 17 18.03 -14.08 6.14
CA ALA A 17 18.41 -13.10 5.13
C ALA A 17 18.46 -11.69 5.71
N ALA A 18 17.46 -11.32 6.51
CA ALA A 18 17.39 -10.03 7.17
C ALA A 18 18.52 -9.85 8.21
N GLU A 19 18.83 -10.88 8.97
CA GLU A 19 19.94 -10.84 9.94
C GLU A 19 21.28 -10.61 9.25
N LYS A 20 21.53 -11.29 8.13
CA LYS A 20 22.75 -11.09 7.32
C LYS A 20 22.81 -9.67 6.74
N LYS A 21 21.68 -9.17 6.29
CA LYS A 21 21.61 -7.81 5.73
C LYS A 21 21.90 -6.77 6.82
N ALA A 22 21.32 -6.96 8.00
CA ALA A 22 21.54 -6.07 9.14
C ALA A 22 23.03 -6.00 9.50
N GLU A 23 23.70 -7.16 9.56
CA GLU A 23 25.13 -7.24 9.82
C GLU A 23 25.95 -6.50 8.77
N ARG A 24 25.64 -6.71 7.49
CA ARG A 24 26.33 -6.02 6.39
C ARG A 24 26.15 -4.51 6.43
N LEU A 25 25.02 -4.03 6.90
CA LEU A 25 24.72 -2.61 6.99
C LEU A 25 25.27 -1.97 8.29
N GLY A 26 25.90 -2.76 9.16
CA GLY A 26 26.53 -2.26 10.37
C GLY A 26 25.61 -2.17 11.59
N TYR A 27 24.46 -2.80 11.54
CA TYR A 27 23.56 -2.85 12.70
C TYR A 27 24.01 -3.93 13.68
N SER A 28 23.77 -3.70 14.97
CA SER A 28 24.12 -4.66 16.01
C SER A 28 23.18 -5.87 16.06
N SER A 29 21.97 -5.72 15.55
CA SER A 29 20.97 -6.78 15.53
C SER A 29 19.90 -6.50 14.49
N LEU A 30 19.10 -7.53 14.16
CA LEU A 30 17.94 -7.38 13.31
C LEU A 30 16.92 -6.42 13.93
N GLN A 31 16.70 -6.51 15.24
CA GLN A 31 15.78 -5.64 15.95
C GLN A 31 16.20 -4.18 15.84
N GLU A 32 17.49 -3.88 15.95
CA GLU A 32 17.99 -2.52 15.77
C GLU A 32 17.68 -2.00 14.37
N MET A 33 17.97 -2.80 13.34
CA MET A 33 17.67 -2.43 11.95
C MET A 33 16.18 -2.12 11.77
N VAL A 34 15.30 -2.98 12.30
CA VAL A 34 13.85 -2.78 12.19
C VAL A 34 13.42 -1.50 12.91
N ARG A 35 13.95 -1.23 14.11
CA ARG A 35 13.64 0.02 14.84
C ARG A 35 14.06 1.26 14.06
N VAL A 36 15.24 1.23 13.45
CA VAL A 36 15.72 2.33 12.63
C VAL A 36 14.82 2.52 11.40
N MET A 37 14.45 1.44 10.74
CA MET A 37 13.54 1.50 9.59
C MET A 37 12.17 2.07 9.96
N LEU A 38 11.61 1.65 11.08
CA LEU A 38 10.34 2.19 11.56
C LEU A 38 10.44 3.67 11.90
N THR A 39 11.53 4.10 12.51
CA THR A 39 11.79 5.50 12.81
C THR A 39 11.88 6.33 11.52
N GLN A 40 12.58 5.83 10.53
CA GLN A 40 12.71 6.51 9.24
C GLN A 40 11.38 6.63 8.52
N ILE A 41 10.57 5.58 8.53
CA ILE A 41 9.26 5.57 7.90
C ILE A 41 8.33 6.60 8.56
N THR A 42 8.33 6.65 9.89
CA THR A 42 7.44 7.56 10.62
C THR A 42 7.88 9.01 10.58
N SER A 43 9.16 9.28 10.35
CA SER A 43 9.70 10.64 10.27
C SER A 43 9.62 11.25 8.88
N ARG A 44 9.36 10.44 7.85
CA ARG A 44 9.25 10.94 6.47
C ARG A 44 7.94 11.71 6.29
N SER A 45 8.05 12.84 5.58
CA SER A 45 6.88 13.55 5.06
C SER A 45 6.34 12.72 3.89
N GLU A 46 5.32 11.92 4.13
CA GLU A 46 4.70 11.09 3.10
C GLU A 46 3.60 11.84 2.36
N VAL A 47 3.52 11.60 1.05
CA VAL A 47 2.36 12.00 0.27
C VAL A 47 1.20 11.11 0.74
N ARG A 48 0.19 11.73 1.33
CA ARG A 48 -0.97 10.99 1.82
C ARG A 48 -1.85 10.56 0.66
N VAL A 49 -2.60 9.46 0.85
CA VAL A 49 -3.58 9.02 -0.14
C VAL A 49 -4.56 10.14 -0.48
N VAL A 50 -4.98 10.92 0.51
CA VAL A 50 -5.87 12.07 0.33
C VAL A 50 -5.29 13.08 -0.67
N ASP A 51 -3.99 13.36 -0.59
CA ASP A 51 -3.32 14.31 -1.47
C ASP A 51 -3.34 13.83 -2.93
N ILE A 52 -3.13 12.54 -3.15
CA ILE A 52 -3.22 11.94 -4.50
C ILE A 52 -4.65 12.05 -5.04
N CYS A 53 -5.63 11.74 -4.21
CA CYS A 53 -7.04 11.80 -4.62
C CYS A 53 -7.46 13.22 -4.98
N GLU A 54 -7.07 14.21 -4.19
CA GLU A 54 -7.39 15.60 -4.47
C GLU A 54 -6.70 16.11 -5.75
N LYS A 55 -5.44 15.70 -5.96
CA LYS A 55 -4.66 16.11 -7.13
C LYS A 55 -5.30 15.66 -8.46
N TYR A 56 -5.87 14.46 -8.48
CA TYR A 56 -6.38 13.86 -9.71
C TYR A 56 -7.92 13.88 -9.84
N GLY A 57 -8.60 14.44 -8.88
CA GLY A 57 -10.06 14.47 -8.90
C GLY A 57 -10.69 13.11 -8.67
N ILE A 58 -10.09 12.31 -7.80
CA ILE A 58 -10.65 11.03 -7.40
C ILE A 58 -11.76 11.28 -6.38
N SER A 59 -12.94 10.71 -6.63
CA SER A 59 -14.07 10.81 -5.71
C SER A 59 -14.17 9.62 -4.75
N TYR A 60 -13.63 8.48 -5.15
CA TYR A 60 -13.64 7.27 -4.36
C TYR A 60 -12.39 6.42 -4.63
N LEU A 61 -11.79 5.92 -3.57
CA LEU A 61 -10.70 4.97 -3.67
C LEU A 61 -10.91 3.87 -2.63
N GLY A 62 -10.98 2.63 -3.08
CA GLY A 62 -11.20 1.48 -2.22
C GLY A 62 -10.17 0.38 -2.46
N LEU A 63 -9.77 -0.27 -1.39
CA LEU A 63 -8.85 -1.41 -1.42
C LEU A 63 -9.66 -2.70 -1.44
N PHE A 64 -9.32 -3.62 -2.34
CA PHE A 64 -9.96 -4.94 -2.39
C PHE A 64 -8.88 -6.01 -2.62
N GLY A 65 -9.31 -7.26 -2.77
CA GLY A 65 -8.40 -8.36 -3.01
C GLY A 65 -7.65 -8.84 -1.77
N SER A 66 -6.48 -9.44 -1.97
CA SER A 66 -5.74 -10.11 -0.91
C SER A 66 -5.31 -9.17 0.23
N LEU A 67 -4.91 -7.94 -0.09
CA LEU A 67 -4.55 -6.95 0.93
C LEU A 67 -5.72 -6.58 1.82
N ALA A 68 -6.91 -6.40 1.23
CA ALA A 68 -8.12 -6.08 1.99
C ALA A 68 -8.52 -7.22 2.93
N ARG A 69 -8.27 -8.46 2.53
CA ARG A 69 -8.56 -9.65 3.34
C ARG A 69 -7.48 -9.99 4.37
N GLY A 70 -6.35 -9.27 4.35
CA GLY A 70 -5.24 -9.59 5.24
C GLY A 70 -4.45 -10.84 4.82
N GLU A 71 -4.59 -11.28 3.58
CA GLU A 71 -3.95 -12.47 3.02
C GLU A 71 -2.76 -12.14 2.11
N ALA A 72 -2.34 -10.89 2.08
CA ALA A 72 -1.31 -10.43 1.17
C ALA A 72 0.05 -11.08 1.47
N ARG A 73 0.77 -11.43 0.41
CA ARG A 73 2.16 -11.89 0.45
C ARG A 73 3.07 -10.74 0.00
N GLU A 74 4.38 -10.91 0.13
CA GLU A 74 5.35 -9.89 -0.29
C GLU A 74 5.23 -9.51 -1.76
N ASP A 75 4.89 -10.48 -2.61
CA ASP A 75 4.73 -10.29 -4.05
C ASP A 75 3.29 -9.97 -4.48
N SER A 76 2.38 -9.80 -3.51
CA SER A 76 0.99 -9.44 -3.82
C SER A 76 0.89 -8.02 -4.35
N ASP A 77 0.09 -7.84 -5.39
CA ASP A 77 -0.26 -6.52 -5.91
C ASP A 77 -1.30 -5.86 -5.01
N VAL A 78 -1.35 -4.54 -5.07
CA VAL A 78 -2.39 -3.75 -4.40
C VAL A 78 -3.54 -3.56 -5.39
N ASP A 79 -4.70 -4.12 -5.08
CA ASP A 79 -5.89 -4.00 -5.92
C ASP A 79 -6.73 -2.83 -5.44
N LEU A 80 -6.87 -1.81 -6.28
CA LEU A 80 -7.61 -0.59 -5.95
C LEU A 80 -8.73 -0.34 -6.94
N PHE A 81 -9.90 -0.03 -6.40
CA PHE A 81 -11.03 0.46 -7.18
C PHE A 81 -11.09 1.98 -7.05
N VAL A 82 -11.12 2.66 -8.19
CA VAL A 82 -11.08 4.12 -8.24
C VAL A 82 -12.26 4.66 -9.05
N LYS A 83 -12.88 5.72 -8.52
CA LYS A 83 -13.85 6.52 -9.24
C LYS A 83 -13.35 7.96 -9.31
N PHE A 84 -13.50 8.58 -10.45
CA PHE A 84 -13.14 9.97 -10.65
C PHE A 84 -14.37 10.86 -10.63
N ASP A 85 -14.18 12.14 -10.30
CA ASP A 85 -15.25 13.14 -10.41
C ASP A 85 -15.72 13.25 -11.87
N ASP A 86 -17.00 13.56 -12.07
CA ASP A 86 -17.57 13.67 -13.40
C ASP A 86 -16.88 14.70 -14.28
N ASN A 87 -16.33 15.75 -13.67
CA ASN A 87 -15.61 16.81 -14.36
C ASN A 87 -14.10 16.58 -14.43
N ALA A 88 -13.60 15.47 -13.90
CA ALA A 88 -12.19 15.13 -14.00
C ALA A 88 -11.84 14.69 -15.42
N ASN A 89 -10.84 15.32 -15.99
CA ASN A 89 -10.40 15.01 -17.36
C ASN A 89 -9.28 13.96 -17.31
N ILE A 90 -9.69 12.71 -17.15
CA ILE A 90 -8.75 11.58 -16.97
C ILE A 90 -8.66 10.79 -18.26
N GLY A 91 -7.53 10.94 -18.95
CA GLY A 91 -7.15 10.10 -20.08
C GLY A 91 -6.18 9.00 -19.65
N LEU A 92 -5.62 8.30 -20.63
CA LEU A 92 -4.69 7.20 -20.37
C LEU A 92 -3.40 7.67 -19.67
N PHE A 93 -2.93 8.85 -20.02
CA PHE A 93 -1.71 9.41 -19.40
C PHE A 93 -1.93 9.76 -17.94
N GLU A 94 -3.06 10.36 -17.62
CA GLU A 94 -3.42 10.72 -16.26
C GLU A 94 -3.63 9.47 -15.41
N LEU A 95 -4.26 8.45 -15.98
CA LEU A 95 -4.46 7.18 -15.29
C LEU A 95 -3.12 6.51 -14.97
N ASP A 96 -2.17 6.55 -15.90
CA ASP A 96 -0.81 6.03 -15.67
C ASP A 96 -0.10 6.79 -14.55
N ARG A 97 -0.26 8.10 -14.49
CA ARG A 97 0.31 8.92 -13.40
C ARG A 97 -0.29 8.59 -12.05
N VAL A 98 -1.61 8.41 -12.00
CA VAL A 98 -2.31 7.99 -10.77
C VAL A 98 -1.75 6.66 -10.28
N GLN A 99 -1.61 5.70 -11.19
CA GLN A 99 -1.06 4.39 -10.87
C GLN A 99 0.35 4.50 -10.29
N ARG A 100 1.23 5.28 -10.93
CA ARG A 100 2.60 5.48 -10.47
C ARG A 100 2.66 6.14 -9.10
N ASP A 101 1.87 7.18 -8.87
CA ASP A 101 1.83 7.86 -7.58
C ASP A 101 1.36 6.94 -6.48
N LEU A 102 0.36 6.11 -6.75
CA LEU A 102 -0.14 5.12 -5.80
C LEU A 102 0.89 4.01 -5.57
N GLU A 103 1.59 3.56 -6.61
CA GLU A 103 2.66 2.57 -6.46
C GLU A 103 3.79 3.10 -5.57
N MET A 104 4.15 4.36 -5.73
CA MET A 104 5.14 5.00 -4.86
C MET A 104 4.65 5.08 -3.42
N ARG A 105 3.37 5.39 -3.22
CA ARG A 105 2.78 5.50 -1.89
C ARG A 105 2.71 4.16 -1.17
N PHE A 106 2.31 3.10 -1.88
CA PHE A 106 2.17 1.76 -1.29
C PHE A 106 3.47 0.97 -1.29
N GLY A 107 4.45 1.37 -2.10
CA GLY A 107 5.69 0.63 -2.25
C GLY A 107 5.51 -0.73 -2.92
N LYS A 108 4.43 -0.91 -3.65
CA LYS A 108 4.07 -2.14 -4.35
C LYS A 108 3.42 -1.83 -5.68
N LYS A 109 3.41 -2.82 -6.56
CA LYS A 109 2.68 -2.73 -7.82
C LYS A 109 1.18 -2.59 -7.53
N VAL A 110 0.54 -1.65 -8.23
CA VAL A 110 -0.88 -1.33 -8.05
C VAL A 110 -1.65 -1.75 -9.30
N ASP A 111 -2.76 -2.44 -9.08
CA ASP A 111 -3.72 -2.78 -10.12
C ASP A 111 -4.95 -1.88 -9.93
N LEU A 112 -5.13 -0.93 -10.85
CA LEU A 112 -6.24 0.03 -10.79
C LEU A 112 -7.42 -0.47 -11.62
N VAL A 113 -8.58 -0.56 -10.97
CA VAL A 113 -9.83 -0.93 -11.61
C VAL A 113 -10.76 0.29 -11.58
N THR A 114 -11.16 0.76 -12.74
CA THR A 114 -12.06 1.89 -12.87
C THR A 114 -13.51 1.47 -13.05
N LYS A 115 -13.73 0.25 -13.52
CA LYS A 115 -15.07 -0.33 -13.68
C LYS A 115 -15.05 -1.76 -13.18
N MET A 116 -15.99 -2.09 -12.31
CA MET A 116 -16.19 -3.46 -11.88
C MET A 116 -17.27 -4.10 -12.74
N ASN A 117 -16.95 -5.23 -13.36
CA ASN A 117 -17.93 -5.96 -14.10
C ASN A 117 -18.90 -6.67 -13.13
N LYS A 118 -20.13 -6.93 -13.59
CA LYS A 118 -21.18 -7.50 -12.74
C LYS A 118 -20.87 -8.86 -12.12
N TYR A 119 -19.88 -9.58 -12.68
CA TYR A 119 -19.48 -10.89 -12.16
C TYR A 119 -18.43 -10.79 -11.05
N ILE A 120 -17.59 -9.78 -11.11
CA ILE A 120 -16.51 -9.57 -10.12
C ILE A 120 -16.96 -8.67 -8.98
N GLN A 121 -17.83 -7.71 -9.28
CA GLN A 121 -18.28 -6.68 -8.35
C GLN A 121 -18.84 -7.23 -7.02
N PRO A 122 -19.70 -8.28 -7.00
CA PRO A 122 -20.24 -8.77 -5.73
C PRO A 122 -19.18 -9.34 -4.79
N GLU A 123 -18.18 -10.01 -5.31
CA GLU A 123 -17.09 -10.56 -4.49
C GLU A 123 -16.14 -9.47 -4.03
N ALA A 124 -15.76 -8.58 -4.94
CA ALA A 124 -14.85 -7.48 -4.61
C ALA A 124 -15.47 -6.53 -3.58
N MET A 125 -16.76 -6.29 -3.64
CA MET A 125 -17.43 -5.39 -2.70
C MET A 125 -17.52 -5.95 -1.28
N LYS A 126 -17.47 -7.25 -1.10
CA LYS A 126 -17.46 -7.86 0.24
C LYS A 126 -16.18 -7.51 1.01
N ASP A 127 -15.06 -7.39 0.29
CA ASP A 127 -13.75 -7.15 0.88
C ASP A 127 -13.33 -5.69 0.78
N LEU A 128 -14.14 -4.85 0.16
CA LEU A 128 -13.80 -3.47 -0.17
C LEU A 128 -13.62 -2.64 1.09
N LYS A 129 -12.43 -2.07 1.25
CA LYS A 129 -12.11 -1.11 2.30
C LYS A 129 -11.97 0.27 1.68
N THR A 130 -12.81 1.20 2.10
CA THR A 130 -12.74 2.58 1.64
C THR A 130 -11.49 3.26 2.20
N LEU A 131 -10.62 3.74 1.32
CA LEU A 131 -9.44 4.52 1.68
C LEU A 131 -9.72 6.02 1.58
N TYR A 132 -10.56 6.40 0.64
CA TYR A 132 -10.94 7.80 0.42
C TYR A 132 -12.33 7.85 -0.23
N GLU A 133 -13.14 8.77 0.24
CA GLU A 133 -14.47 9.04 -0.32
C GLU A 133 -14.80 10.52 -0.13
N ARG A 134 -15.25 11.13 -1.21
CA ARG A 134 -15.66 12.55 -1.19
C ARG A 134 -17.16 12.69 -1.15
#